data_662ba66e934bc5576507f25fae326ff2
#
_entry.id   662ba66e934bc5576507f25fae326ff2
#
_cell.length_a   1.000
_cell.length_b   1.000
_cell.length_c   1.000
_cell.angle_alpha   90.00
_cell.angle_beta   90.00
_cell.angle_gamma   90.00
#
_symmetry.space_group_name_H-M   'P 1'
#
loop_
_entity.id
_entity.type
_entity.pdbx_description
1 polymer ?
#
loop_
_entity_poly.entity_id
_entity_poly.type
_entity_poly.pdbx_seq_one_letter_code
_entity_poly.pdbx_strand_id
1 'polypeptide(L)'
;LDSITIVSPRYPPYVGGVETHVSQLAKRATKFFRKVSVITTDPLGHLPAVQEVDDYLTIFRIRSLAPRENYHFPSPSGLFKAMRQSHPQVLHLHCIHDVPGPIAGIMRGNSSMIFTPHYVGRLNSGLGRILFGAYRPFISELVEHVPRIICISRFEARLMINTFPGSAGRVEIIPNGIASDLREKNQWREPEEPTILFAGRLERYKNVDKVMRAVAKLREKNDKLRLRIVGRGPIKGELEQLSHTLGLVGSVDWYDRLPQSELFPLYASSTAVVLASEYENWGNTVAEAIGVGVPTIVANTSSLAEFVEEGLAVPVEPPIDDLKLAAKIGEVIDDPKKFSPKGMRSPLIISWDEAAEKTFAPCMSLVNS
;
A
#
# COMPACT_ATOMS: atom_id res chain seq x y z
N LEU A 1 -16.15 -10.36 20.54
CA LEU A 1 -16.54 -11.08 19.34
C LEU A 1 -15.75 -12.37 19.20
N ASP A 2 -16.41 -13.44 18.70
CA ASP A 2 -15.74 -14.74 18.66
C ASP A 2 -14.85 -14.90 17.43
N SER A 3 -15.26 -14.41 16.25
CA SER A 3 -14.50 -14.65 15.04
C SER A 3 -14.59 -13.56 13.98
N ILE A 4 -13.46 -13.32 13.31
CA ILE A 4 -13.38 -12.54 12.08
C ILE A 4 -12.69 -13.35 10.99
N THR A 5 -13.20 -13.24 9.76
CA THR A 5 -12.52 -13.74 8.57
C THR A 5 -12.17 -12.59 7.65
N ILE A 6 -10.90 -12.44 7.35
CA ILE A 6 -10.35 -11.46 6.41
C ILE A 6 -10.13 -12.16 5.07
N VAL A 7 -10.76 -11.65 4.01
CA VAL A 7 -10.62 -12.23 2.66
C VAL A 7 -9.83 -11.28 1.79
N SER A 8 -8.71 -11.75 1.27
CA SER A 8 -7.81 -10.97 0.42
C SER A 8 -7.26 -11.81 -0.71
N PRO A 9 -7.08 -11.26 -1.92
CA PRO A 9 -6.51 -12.01 -3.03
C PRO A 9 -5.09 -12.49 -2.76
N ARG A 10 -4.32 -11.72 -1.98
CA ARG A 10 -2.93 -12.02 -1.64
C ARG A 10 -2.63 -11.80 -0.16
N TYR A 11 -1.67 -12.58 0.35
CA TYR A 11 -1.14 -12.52 1.70
C TYR A 11 0.34 -12.92 1.70
N PRO A 12 1.15 -12.54 2.69
CA PRO A 12 2.54 -13.01 2.77
C PRO A 12 2.68 -14.53 2.57
N PRO A 13 3.74 -14.98 1.84
CA PRO A 13 4.97 -14.27 1.50
C PRO A 13 4.92 -13.36 0.27
N TYR A 14 3.76 -13.25 -0.41
CA TYR A 14 3.59 -12.25 -1.46
C TYR A 14 3.76 -10.84 -0.89
N VAL A 15 4.24 -9.91 -1.73
CA VAL A 15 4.65 -8.57 -1.30
C VAL A 15 3.92 -7.49 -2.07
N GLY A 16 3.33 -6.56 -1.33
CA GLY A 16 2.64 -5.39 -1.86
C GLY A 16 1.94 -4.61 -0.75
N GLY A 17 1.32 -3.51 -1.12
CA GLY A 17 0.61 -2.64 -0.17
C GLY A 17 -0.58 -3.32 0.48
N VAL A 18 -1.34 -4.10 -0.28
CA VAL A 18 -2.51 -4.86 0.21
C VAL A 18 -2.07 -5.97 1.16
N GLU A 19 -1.03 -6.73 0.79
CA GLU A 19 -0.48 -7.82 1.59
C GLU A 19 0.02 -7.29 2.95
N THR A 20 0.72 -6.16 2.92
CA THR A 20 1.16 -5.49 4.15
C THR A 20 -0.04 -5.06 4.99
N HIS A 21 -1.01 -4.36 4.40
CA HIS A 21 -2.22 -3.90 5.08
C HIS A 21 -2.96 -5.07 5.75
N VAL A 22 -3.28 -6.11 4.99
CA VAL A 22 -4.02 -7.28 5.50
C VAL A 22 -3.24 -8.00 6.60
N SER A 23 -1.92 -8.20 6.44
CA SER A 23 -1.13 -8.89 7.45
C SER A 23 -1.00 -8.10 8.75
N GLN A 24 -0.86 -6.77 8.65
CA GLN A 24 -0.78 -5.89 9.83
C GLN A 24 -2.11 -5.85 10.58
N LEU A 25 -3.24 -5.81 9.87
CA LEU A 25 -4.56 -5.87 10.48
C LEU A 25 -4.87 -7.25 11.07
N ALA A 26 -4.57 -8.34 10.34
CA ALA A 26 -4.84 -9.69 10.83
C ALA A 26 -4.13 -10.00 12.14
N LYS A 27 -2.84 -9.63 12.27
CA LYS A 27 -2.08 -9.79 13.51
C LYS A 27 -2.69 -9.03 14.70
N ARG A 28 -3.28 -7.85 14.44
CA ARG A 28 -3.87 -7.00 15.49
C ARG A 28 -5.32 -7.32 15.78
N ALA A 29 -6.01 -7.94 14.83
CA ALA A 29 -7.37 -8.41 15.01
C ALA A 29 -7.51 -9.39 16.20
N THR A 30 -6.44 -10.12 16.55
CA THR A 30 -6.39 -11.00 17.72
C THR A 30 -6.61 -10.28 19.05
N LYS A 31 -6.45 -8.94 19.10
CA LYS A 31 -6.78 -8.13 20.27
C LYS A 31 -8.31 -7.92 20.44
N PHE A 32 -9.08 -8.10 19.37
CA PHE A 32 -10.53 -7.82 19.32
C PHE A 32 -11.37 -9.08 19.15
N PHE A 33 -10.79 -10.16 18.58
CA PHE A 33 -11.48 -11.39 18.25
C PHE A 33 -10.72 -12.60 18.79
N ARG A 34 -11.47 -13.59 19.28
CA ARG A 34 -10.91 -14.85 19.79
C ARG A 34 -10.32 -15.72 18.68
N LYS A 35 -10.87 -15.63 17.46
CA LYS A 35 -10.40 -16.35 16.29
C LYS A 35 -10.28 -15.40 15.10
N VAL A 36 -9.14 -15.39 14.46
CA VAL A 36 -8.87 -14.63 13.26
C VAL A 36 -8.53 -15.61 12.14
N SER A 37 -9.24 -15.54 11.03
CA SER A 37 -8.95 -16.32 9.85
C SER A 37 -8.60 -15.40 8.70
N VAL A 38 -7.58 -15.76 7.91
CA VAL A 38 -7.30 -15.11 6.64
C VAL A 38 -7.56 -16.11 5.54
N ILE A 39 -8.46 -15.79 4.62
CA ILE A 39 -8.68 -16.54 3.39
C ILE A 39 -7.98 -15.79 2.26
N THR A 40 -7.04 -16.46 1.61
CA THR A 40 -6.24 -15.87 0.52
C THR A 40 -6.02 -16.89 -0.59
N THR A 41 -5.46 -16.45 -1.72
CA THR A 41 -5.18 -17.37 -2.83
C THR A 41 -3.69 -17.69 -2.93
N ASP A 42 -3.40 -18.86 -3.45
CA ASP A 42 -2.06 -19.30 -3.86
C ASP A 42 -2.13 -19.86 -5.29
N PRO A 43 -1.88 -19.01 -6.32
CA PRO A 43 -1.94 -19.42 -7.72
C PRO A 43 -0.95 -20.53 -8.08
N LEU A 44 0.22 -20.53 -7.45
CA LEU A 44 1.30 -21.48 -7.72
C LEU A 44 1.09 -22.80 -6.94
N GLY A 45 0.28 -22.79 -5.88
CA GLY A 45 0.02 -23.98 -5.06
C GLY A 45 1.25 -24.50 -4.31
N HIS A 46 2.20 -23.62 -4.02
CA HIS A 46 3.47 -23.98 -3.36
C HIS A 46 3.42 -23.81 -1.83
N LEU A 47 2.38 -23.14 -1.32
CA LEU A 47 2.25 -22.86 0.10
C LEU A 47 1.27 -23.83 0.76
N PRO A 48 1.38 -24.07 2.08
CA PRO A 48 0.42 -24.90 2.81
C PRO A 48 -1.02 -24.38 2.66
N ALA A 49 -1.97 -25.28 2.35
CA ALA A 49 -3.37 -24.90 2.20
C ALA A 49 -3.98 -24.35 3.48
N VAL A 50 -3.52 -24.82 4.64
CA VAL A 50 -3.87 -24.31 5.97
C VAL A 50 -2.58 -24.11 6.75
N GLN A 51 -2.44 -22.95 7.36
CA GLN A 51 -1.31 -22.61 8.22
C GLN A 51 -1.84 -21.98 9.51
N GLU A 52 -1.65 -22.66 10.62
CA GLU A 52 -1.83 -22.10 11.95
C GLU A 52 -0.58 -21.28 12.29
N VAL A 53 -0.75 -19.99 12.50
CA VAL A 53 0.36 -19.08 12.84
C VAL A 53 0.57 -19.08 14.34
N ASP A 54 -0.54 -19.06 15.09
CA ASP A 54 -0.62 -19.17 16.54
C ASP A 54 -2.03 -19.69 16.93
N ASP A 55 -2.35 -19.70 18.22
CA ASP A 55 -3.63 -20.17 18.75
C ASP A 55 -4.84 -19.35 18.26
N TYR A 56 -4.62 -18.15 17.70
CA TYR A 56 -5.65 -17.17 17.34
C TYR A 56 -5.76 -16.92 15.84
N LEU A 57 -4.66 -17.11 15.06
CA LEU A 57 -4.58 -16.74 13.65
C LEU A 57 -4.34 -17.97 12.75
N THR A 58 -5.32 -18.24 11.90
CA THR A 58 -5.25 -19.30 10.86
C THR A 58 -5.31 -18.71 9.46
N ILE A 59 -4.46 -19.18 8.56
CA ILE A 59 -4.42 -18.77 7.15
C ILE A 59 -4.89 -19.92 6.28
N PHE A 60 -5.94 -19.71 5.50
CA PHE A 60 -6.45 -20.63 4.47
C PHE A 60 -5.99 -20.14 3.10
N ARG A 61 -5.19 -20.96 2.38
CA ARG A 61 -4.74 -20.65 1.02
C ARG A 61 -5.49 -21.51 0.02
N ILE A 62 -6.13 -20.85 -0.92
CA ILE A 62 -6.98 -21.48 -1.91
C ILE A 62 -6.27 -21.44 -3.26
N ARG A 63 -6.25 -22.55 -3.96
CA ARG A 63 -5.79 -22.57 -5.35
C ARG A 63 -6.65 -21.64 -6.20
N SER A 64 -6.02 -20.88 -7.08
CA SER A 64 -6.71 -19.94 -7.96
C SER A 64 -6.06 -19.90 -9.33
N LEU A 65 -6.85 -19.56 -10.34
CA LEU A 65 -6.32 -19.09 -11.59
C LEU A 65 -6.04 -17.60 -11.45
N ALA A 66 -4.82 -17.17 -11.74
CA ALA A 66 -4.43 -15.75 -11.66
C ALA A 66 -3.65 -15.37 -12.93
N PRO A 67 -4.32 -15.08 -14.06
CA PRO A 67 -3.67 -14.69 -15.28
C PRO A 67 -2.78 -13.46 -15.06
N ARG A 68 -1.48 -13.60 -15.37
CA ARG A 68 -0.47 -12.52 -15.19
C ARG A 68 -0.44 -11.94 -13.76
N GLU A 69 -0.70 -12.80 -12.76
CA GLU A 69 -0.77 -12.43 -11.33
C GLU A 69 -1.86 -11.39 -10.98
N ASN A 70 -2.83 -11.18 -11.86
CA ASN A 70 -3.99 -10.33 -11.65
C ASN A 70 -5.28 -11.17 -11.73
N TYR A 71 -6.37 -10.63 -11.17
CA TYR A 71 -7.70 -11.24 -11.23
C TYR A 71 -7.72 -12.67 -10.70
N HIS A 72 -7.53 -12.83 -9.40
CA HIS A 72 -7.54 -14.12 -8.73
C HIS A 72 -8.93 -14.77 -8.79
N PHE A 73 -9.07 -15.90 -9.51
CA PHE A 73 -10.28 -16.70 -9.58
C PHE A 73 -10.10 -17.94 -8.67
N PRO A 74 -10.62 -17.90 -7.43
CA PRO A 74 -10.43 -19.00 -6.48
C PRO A 74 -11.19 -20.23 -6.89
N SER A 75 -10.71 -21.40 -6.49
CA SER A 75 -11.48 -22.64 -6.56
C SER A 75 -12.78 -22.50 -5.74
N PRO A 76 -13.97 -22.66 -6.34
CA PRO A 76 -15.24 -22.48 -5.61
C PRO A 76 -15.37 -23.42 -4.42
N SER A 77 -15.00 -24.69 -4.58
CA SER A 77 -15.01 -25.67 -3.50
C SER A 77 -14.02 -25.35 -2.37
N GLY A 78 -12.83 -24.81 -2.74
CA GLY A 78 -11.83 -24.36 -1.79
C GLY A 78 -12.32 -23.18 -0.96
N LEU A 79 -12.91 -22.17 -1.62
CA LEU A 79 -13.48 -21.00 -0.94
C LEU A 79 -14.63 -21.41 -0.01
N PHE A 80 -15.55 -22.24 -0.48
CA PHE A 80 -16.65 -22.74 0.32
C PHE A 80 -16.18 -23.50 1.57
N LYS A 81 -15.18 -24.39 1.42
CA LYS A 81 -14.59 -25.11 2.54
C LYS A 81 -13.96 -24.17 3.56
N ALA A 82 -13.16 -23.20 3.10
CA ALA A 82 -12.49 -22.23 3.98
C ALA A 82 -13.52 -21.36 4.73
N MET A 83 -14.55 -20.85 4.05
CA MET A 83 -15.63 -20.09 4.66
C MET A 83 -16.38 -20.90 5.73
N ARG A 84 -16.67 -22.18 5.46
CA ARG A 84 -17.29 -23.07 6.46
C ARG A 84 -16.39 -23.36 7.65
N GLN A 85 -15.09 -23.45 7.48
CA GLN A 85 -14.14 -23.73 8.56
C GLN A 85 -13.86 -22.49 9.41
N SER A 86 -13.86 -21.31 8.81
CA SER A 86 -13.59 -20.05 9.52
C SER A 86 -14.77 -19.54 10.35
N HIS A 87 -16.02 -19.91 10.01
CA HIS A 87 -17.25 -19.52 10.71
C HIS A 87 -17.27 -18.03 11.15
N PRO A 88 -17.20 -17.06 10.21
CA PRO A 88 -17.08 -15.67 10.57
C PRO A 88 -18.35 -15.10 11.20
N GLN A 89 -18.22 -14.35 12.31
CA GLN A 89 -19.24 -13.40 12.76
C GLN A 89 -19.06 -12.06 12.03
N VAL A 90 -17.80 -11.69 11.76
CA VAL A 90 -17.45 -10.52 10.95
C VAL A 90 -16.66 -10.99 9.73
N LEU A 91 -17.02 -10.50 8.57
CA LEU A 91 -16.36 -10.77 7.30
C LEU A 91 -15.74 -9.46 6.77
N HIS A 92 -14.41 -9.39 6.74
CA HIS A 92 -13.69 -8.23 6.21
C HIS A 92 -13.16 -8.54 4.81
N LEU A 93 -13.74 -7.90 3.81
CA LEU A 93 -13.42 -8.10 2.40
C LEU A 93 -12.40 -7.08 1.93
N HIS A 94 -11.43 -7.53 1.13
CA HIS A 94 -10.42 -6.66 0.53
C HIS A 94 -10.41 -6.78 -0.99
N CYS A 95 -10.05 -5.69 -1.67
CA CYS A 95 -9.88 -5.55 -3.11
C CYS A 95 -11.16 -5.65 -3.92
N ILE A 96 -11.51 -4.52 -4.55
CA ILE A 96 -12.67 -4.41 -5.44
C ILE A 96 -12.47 -5.10 -6.80
N HIS A 97 -11.21 -5.25 -7.22
CA HIS A 97 -10.86 -5.79 -8.54
C HIS A 97 -10.73 -7.31 -8.56
N ASP A 98 -10.73 -7.95 -7.40
CA ASP A 98 -10.50 -9.38 -7.25
C ASP A 98 -11.76 -10.13 -6.86
N VAL A 99 -11.85 -11.37 -7.31
CA VAL A 99 -13.05 -12.20 -7.21
C VAL A 99 -13.28 -12.82 -5.81
N PRO A 100 -12.24 -13.20 -5.02
CA PRO A 100 -12.44 -13.88 -3.74
C PRO A 100 -13.32 -13.12 -2.75
N GLY A 101 -13.08 -11.83 -2.57
CA GLY A 101 -13.82 -10.99 -1.64
C GLY A 101 -15.33 -10.95 -1.93
N PRO A 102 -15.76 -10.51 -3.11
CA PRO A 102 -17.17 -10.46 -3.49
C PRO A 102 -17.89 -11.81 -3.44
N ILE A 103 -17.26 -12.91 -3.87
CA ILE A 103 -17.86 -14.25 -3.74
C ILE A 103 -18.04 -14.62 -2.26
N ALA A 104 -17.03 -14.37 -1.42
CA ALA A 104 -17.15 -14.58 0.01
C ALA A 104 -18.27 -13.73 0.63
N GLY A 105 -18.46 -12.49 0.14
CA GLY A 105 -19.55 -11.62 0.54
C GLY A 105 -20.94 -12.19 0.28
N ILE A 106 -21.14 -12.91 -0.86
CA ILE A 106 -22.40 -13.63 -1.12
C ILE A 106 -22.58 -14.79 -0.15
N MET A 107 -21.48 -15.47 0.17
CA MET A 107 -21.50 -16.64 1.06
C MET A 107 -21.54 -16.28 2.55
N ARG A 108 -21.67 -15.00 2.90
CA ARG A 108 -21.54 -14.48 4.27
C ARG A 108 -22.49 -15.08 5.30
N GLY A 109 -23.66 -15.60 4.87
CA GLY A 109 -24.73 -16.01 5.80
C GLY A 109 -25.18 -14.82 6.65
N ASN A 110 -25.15 -14.99 7.98
CA ASN A 110 -25.49 -13.94 8.95
C ASN A 110 -24.31 -13.09 9.41
N SER A 111 -23.14 -13.19 8.76
CA SER A 111 -21.96 -12.39 9.14
C SER A 111 -22.15 -10.93 8.79
N SER A 112 -21.77 -10.03 9.71
CA SER A 112 -21.61 -8.60 9.42
C SER A 112 -20.43 -8.38 8.48
N MET A 113 -20.50 -7.38 7.59
CA MET A 113 -19.46 -7.14 6.61
C MET A 113 -18.74 -5.82 6.81
N ILE A 114 -17.43 -5.83 6.55
CA ILE A 114 -16.60 -4.65 6.32
C ILE A 114 -15.96 -4.79 4.94
N PHE A 115 -15.79 -3.72 4.21
CA PHE A 115 -15.13 -3.74 2.92
C PHE A 115 -14.04 -2.68 2.82
N THR A 116 -12.81 -3.09 2.49
CA THR A 116 -11.70 -2.21 2.13
C THR A 116 -11.38 -2.41 0.65
N PRO A 117 -11.83 -1.48 -0.23
CA PRO A 117 -11.83 -1.71 -1.68
C PRO A 117 -10.44 -1.69 -2.33
N HIS A 118 -9.47 -1.00 -1.79
CA HIS A 118 -8.17 -0.73 -2.42
C HIS A 118 -8.30 -0.24 -3.87
N TYR A 119 -9.24 0.70 -4.06
CA TYR A 119 -9.66 1.16 -5.39
C TYR A 119 -8.82 2.34 -5.88
N VAL A 120 -8.17 2.18 -7.03
CA VAL A 120 -7.33 3.22 -7.67
C VAL A 120 -8.00 3.88 -8.90
N GLY A 121 -9.22 3.47 -9.26
CA GLY A 121 -9.96 4.03 -10.40
C GLY A 121 -9.39 3.72 -11.78
N ARG A 122 -8.24 3.06 -11.87
CA ARG A 122 -7.57 2.71 -13.13
C ARG A 122 -7.49 1.21 -13.29
N LEU A 123 -7.74 0.75 -14.49
CA LEU A 123 -7.52 -0.63 -14.92
C LEU A 123 -6.44 -0.60 -15.99
N ASN A 124 -5.33 -1.28 -15.72
CA ASN A 124 -4.10 -1.21 -16.50
C ASN A 124 -4.18 -1.84 -17.91
N SER A 125 -5.33 -2.44 -18.29
CA SER A 125 -5.50 -3.06 -19.60
C SER A 125 -6.90 -2.84 -20.17
N GLY A 126 -7.02 -2.85 -21.51
CA GLY A 126 -8.33 -2.80 -22.20
C GLY A 126 -9.24 -3.97 -21.83
N LEU A 127 -8.66 -5.17 -21.70
CA LEU A 127 -9.38 -6.37 -21.25
C LEU A 127 -9.87 -6.21 -19.80
N GLY A 128 -9.04 -5.64 -18.91
CA GLY A 128 -9.43 -5.35 -17.54
C GLY A 128 -10.62 -4.42 -17.44
N ARG A 129 -10.72 -3.42 -18.32
CA ARG A 129 -11.88 -2.51 -18.37
C ARG A 129 -13.17 -3.22 -18.79
N ILE A 130 -13.09 -4.12 -19.77
CA ILE A 130 -14.22 -4.92 -20.21
C ILE A 130 -14.68 -5.87 -19.10
N LEU A 131 -13.75 -6.59 -18.48
CA LEU A 131 -14.03 -7.51 -17.38
C LEU A 131 -14.64 -6.77 -16.18
N PHE A 132 -14.08 -5.63 -15.81
CA PHE A 132 -14.63 -4.82 -14.72
C PHE A 132 -16.01 -4.25 -15.07
N GLY A 133 -16.25 -3.85 -16.33
CA GLY A 133 -17.57 -3.40 -16.78
C GLY A 133 -18.64 -4.49 -16.61
N ALA A 134 -18.31 -5.73 -16.98
CA ALA A 134 -19.19 -6.88 -16.77
C ALA A 134 -19.39 -7.26 -15.29
N TYR A 135 -18.37 -7.05 -14.48
CA TYR A 135 -18.34 -7.37 -13.06
C TYR A 135 -18.93 -6.26 -12.16
N ARG A 136 -18.96 -5.03 -12.68
CA ARG A 136 -19.40 -3.84 -11.93
C ARG A 136 -20.82 -3.95 -11.34
N PRO A 137 -21.85 -4.46 -12.02
CA PRO A 137 -23.19 -4.60 -11.42
C PRO A 137 -23.17 -5.47 -10.17
N PHE A 138 -22.39 -6.53 -10.19
CA PHE A 138 -22.24 -7.42 -9.07
C PHE A 138 -21.53 -6.77 -7.87
N ILE A 139 -20.49 -5.97 -8.13
CA ILE A 139 -19.83 -5.16 -7.10
C ILE A 139 -20.75 -4.06 -6.57
N SER A 140 -21.58 -3.45 -7.42
CA SER A 140 -22.56 -2.45 -6.99
C SER A 140 -23.52 -3.03 -5.97
N GLU A 141 -24.06 -4.22 -6.25
CA GLU A 141 -24.93 -4.95 -5.33
C GLU A 141 -24.24 -5.25 -3.99
N LEU A 142 -22.99 -5.72 -4.03
CA LEU A 142 -22.23 -5.93 -2.79
C LEU A 142 -22.03 -4.62 -2.01
N VAL A 143 -21.61 -3.55 -2.70
CA VAL A 143 -21.35 -2.24 -2.09
C VAL A 143 -22.61 -1.67 -1.46
N GLU A 144 -23.79 -1.89 -2.06
CA GLU A 144 -25.07 -1.43 -1.50
C GLU A 144 -25.44 -2.11 -0.17
N HIS A 145 -24.98 -3.35 0.04
CA HIS A 145 -25.32 -4.13 1.23
C HIS A 145 -24.22 -4.15 2.32
N VAL A 146 -23.03 -3.63 2.02
CA VAL A 146 -21.96 -3.54 3.03
C VAL A 146 -22.24 -2.37 3.97
N PRO A 147 -22.40 -2.60 5.28
CA PRO A 147 -22.73 -1.53 6.22
C PRO A 147 -21.57 -0.57 6.47
N ARG A 148 -20.32 -0.99 6.21
CA ARG A 148 -19.13 -0.20 6.49
C ARG A 148 -18.05 -0.39 5.44
N ILE A 149 -17.64 0.70 4.77
CA ILE A 149 -16.62 0.73 3.74
C ILE A 149 -15.45 1.56 4.25
N ILE A 150 -14.26 0.97 4.30
CA ILE A 150 -13.04 1.63 4.79
C ILE A 150 -12.13 1.94 3.60
N CYS A 151 -11.99 3.20 3.29
CA CYS A 151 -11.03 3.70 2.31
C CYS A 151 -9.74 4.15 3.01
N ILE A 152 -8.59 3.84 2.41
CA ILE A 152 -7.30 4.15 3.04
C ILE A 152 -6.81 5.56 2.74
N SER A 153 -7.56 6.33 1.93
CA SER A 153 -7.26 7.73 1.59
C SER A 153 -8.53 8.50 1.22
N ARG A 154 -8.47 9.83 1.29
CA ARG A 154 -9.51 10.72 0.76
C ARG A 154 -9.67 10.56 -0.75
N PHE A 155 -8.57 10.31 -1.45
CA PHE A 155 -8.56 10.03 -2.88
C PHE A 155 -9.39 8.77 -3.19
N GLU A 156 -9.16 7.66 -2.50
CA GLU A 156 -9.93 6.43 -2.67
C GLU A 156 -11.41 6.63 -2.31
N ALA A 157 -11.70 7.34 -1.22
CA ALA A 157 -13.07 7.63 -0.80
C ALA A 157 -13.84 8.40 -1.88
N ARG A 158 -13.24 9.43 -2.48
CA ARG A 158 -13.83 10.18 -3.61
C ARG A 158 -14.09 9.27 -4.81
N LEU A 159 -13.13 8.41 -5.16
CA LEU A 159 -13.31 7.45 -6.26
C LEU A 159 -14.45 6.45 -5.99
N MET A 160 -14.52 5.93 -4.77
CA MET A 160 -15.58 5.01 -4.36
C MET A 160 -16.96 5.66 -4.49
N ILE A 161 -17.15 6.84 -3.91
CA ILE A 161 -18.43 7.57 -3.94
C ILE A 161 -18.82 7.93 -5.37
N ASN A 162 -17.86 8.39 -6.19
CA ASN A 162 -18.13 8.74 -7.59
C ASN A 162 -18.50 7.52 -8.46
N THR A 163 -17.89 6.36 -8.17
CA THR A 163 -18.15 5.14 -8.95
C THR A 163 -19.37 4.38 -8.46
N PHE A 164 -19.60 4.41 -7.15
CA PHE A 164 -20.70 3.74 -6.44
C PHE A 164 -21.40 4.72 -5.49
N PRO A 165 -22.28 5.60 -6.00
CA PRO A 165 -22.92 6.66 -5.20
C PRO A 165 -23.68 6.15 -3.97
N GLY A 166 -24.24 4.94 -4.03
CA GLY A 166 -24.91 4.29 -2.90
C GLY A 166 -23.97 4.01 -1.70
N SER A 167 -22.66 4.18 -1.86
CA SER A 167 -21.69 4.01 -0.75
C SER A 167 -21.55 5.25 0.15
N ALA A 168 -22.00 6.44 -0.29
CA ALA A 168 -21.63 7.75 0.27
C ALA A 168 -21.78 7.87 1.80
N GLY A 169 -22.87 7.35 2.38
CA GLY A 169 -23.10 7.43 3.82
C GLY A 169 -22.39 6.38 4.67
N ARG A 170 -21.58 5.49 4.06
CA ARG A 170 -20.97 4.32 4.71
C ARG A 170 -19.46 4.24 4.51
N VAL A 171 -18.88 5.25 3.85
CA VAL A 171 -17.44 5.36 3.63
C VAL A 171 -16.79 6.04 4.82
N GLU A 172 -15.81 5.39 5.41
CA GLU A 172 -14.91 5.94 6.42
C GLU A 172 -13.48 5.96 5.87
N ILE A 173 -12.67 6.91 6.35
CA ILE A 173 -11.27 7.01 5.94
C ILE A 173 -10.40 6.58 7.11
N ILE A 174 -9.67 5.48 6.92
CA ILE A 174 -8.69 4.97 7.88
C ILE A 174 -7.40 4.73 7.13
N PRO A 175 -6.38 5.59 7.30
CA PRO A 175 -5.11 5.43 6.59
C PRO A 175 -4.38 4.17 7.04
N ASN A 176 -3.46 3.70 6.18
CA ASN A 176 -2.53 2.65 6.58
C ASN A 176 -1.64 3.15 7.72
N GLY A 177 -1.37 2.27 8.67
CA GLY A 177 -0.47 2.58 9.77
C GLY A 177 1.01 2.47 9.40
N ILE A 178 1.85 3.05 10.23
CA ILE A 178 3.30 2.80 10.26
C ILE A 178 3.66 1.99 11.52
N ALA A 179 4.87 1.44 11.58
CA ALA A 179 5.35 0.76 12.79
C ALA A 179 5.36 1.74 13.97
N SER A 180 4.81 1.33 15.12
CA SER A 180 4.65 2.21 16.29
C SER A 180 5.98 2.71 16.86
N ASP A 181 7.03 1.90 16.75
CA ASP A 181 8.38 2.18 17.23
C ASP A 181 9.29 2.84 16.17
N LEU A 182 8.73 3.14 14.98
CA LEU A 182 9.50 3.67 13.86
C LEU A 182 10.23 4.97 14.22
N ARG A 183 9.52 5.89 14.86
CA ARG A 183 10.07 7.21 15.25
C ARG A 183 11.11 7.12 16.37
N GLU A 184 10.97 6.17 17.27
CA GLU A 184 11.88 6.00 18.41
C GLU A 184 13.22 5.39 17.96
N LYS A 185 13.13 4.39 17.08
CA LYS A 185 14.30 3.63 16.63
C LYS A 185 15.07 4.27 15.49
N ASN A 186 14.40 5.06 14.64
CA ASN A 186 14.96 5.59 13.41
C ASN A 186 14.66 7.08 13.28
N GLN A 187 15.46 7.90 13.95
CA GLN A 187 15.36 9.36 13.81
C GLN A 187 16.22 9.83 12.65
N TRP A 188 15.62 10.57 11.73
CA TRP A 188 16.34 11.18 10.63
C TRP A 188 17.46 12.11 11.12
N ARG A 189 18.60 11.96 10.47
CA ARG A 189 19.76 12.86 10.60
C ARG A 189 20.24 13.19 9.20
N GLU A 190 20.52 14.46 8.97
CA GLU A 190 21.11 14.92 7.72
C GLU A 190 22.42 14.15 7.45
N PRO A 191 22.54 13.45 6.31
CA PRO A 191 23.75 12.73 5.96
C PRO A 191 24.87 13.67 5.53
N GLU A 192 26.13 13.27 5.74
CA GLU A 192 27.30 14.04 5.29
C GLU A 192 27.37 14.17 3.77
N GLU A 193 26.97 13.11 3.05
CA GLU A 193 26.89 13.12 1.59
C GLU A 193 25.42 13.08 1.16
N PRO A 194 25.00 13.98 0.23
CA PRO A 194 23.62 14.02 -0.20
C PRO A 194 23.23 12.69 -0.87
N THR A 195 22.15 12.11 -0.36
CA THR A 195 21.67 10.80 -0.81
C THR A 195 20.16 10.84 -1.03
N ILE A 196 19.74 10.52 -2.24
CA ILE A 196 18.32 10.37 -2.58
C ILE A 196 17.94 8.91 -2.49
N LEU A 197 16.78 8.61 -1.92
CA LEU A 197 16.25 7.26 -1.81
C LEU A 197 14.93 7.13 -2.54
N PHE A 198 14.83 6.12 -3.38
CA PHE A 198 13.57 5.57 -3.89
C PHE A 198 13.33 4.19 -3.26
N ALA A 199 12.13 3.94 -2.75
CA ALA A 199 11.73 2.60 -2.28
C ALA A 199 10.33 2.25 -2.80
N GLY A 200 10.22 1.12 -3.53
CA GLY A 200 8.96 0.68 -4.12
C GLY A 200 9.11 -0.31 -5.26
N ARG A 201 7.97 -0.72 -5.85
CA ARG A 201 7.99 -1.59 -7.03
C ARG A 201 8.59 -0.85 -8.23
N LEU A 202 9.45 -1.52 -8.99
CA LEU A 202 10.06 -0.95 -10.18
C LEU A 202 9.14 -1.14 -11.40
N GLU A 203 8.16 -0.23 -11.49
CA GLU A 203 7.17 -0.18 -12.56
C GLU A 203 7.14 1.20 -13.25
N ARG A 204 6.72 1.26 -14.52
CA ARG A 204 6.81 2.49 -15.33
C ARG A 204 6.09 3.68 -14.69
N TYR A 205 4.90 3.47 -14.11
CA TYR A 205 4.12 4.55 -13.47
C TYR A 205 4.77 5.13 -12.20
N LYS A 206 5.82 4.50 -11.69
CA LYS A 206 6.62 5.00 -10.55
C LYS A 206 7.65 6.05 -10.97
N ASN A 207 7.90 6.23 -12.28
CA ASN A 207 8.79 7.24 -12.83
C ASN A 207 10.22 7.23 -12.25
N VAL A 208 10.75 6.04 -11.93
CA VAL A 208 12.13 5.89 -11.39
C VAL A 208 13.17 6.37 -12.38
N ASP A 209 12.93 6.16 -13.68
CA ASP A 209 13.75 6.67 -14.77
C ASP A 209 13.88 8.21 -14.74
N LYS A 210 12.80 8.93 -14.45
CA LYS A 210 12.81 10.39 -14.31
C LYS A 210 13.60 10.83 -13.07
N VAL A 211 13.48 10.10 -11.95
CA VAL A 211 14.30 10.35 -10.76
C VAL A 211 15.77 10.17 -11.06
N MET A 212 16.14 9.10 -11.79
CA MET A 212 17.54 8.85 -12.21
C MET A 212 18.07 9.97 -13.10
N ARG A 213 17.29 10.46 -14.08
CA ARG A 213 17.68 11.59 -14.94
C ARG A 213 17.85 12.89 -14.16
N ALA A 214 16.97 13.14 -13.19
CA ALA A 214 17.08 14.29 -12.29
C ALA A 214 18.36 14.23 -11.45
N VAL A 215 18.67 13.08 -10.88
CA VAL A 215 19.91 12.87 -10.11
C VAL A 215 21.15 13.03 -11.01
N ALA A 216 21.14 12.48 -12.23
CA ALA A 216 22.26 12.63 -13.18
C ALA A 216 22.57 14.11 -13.45
N LYS A 217 21.53 14.93 -13.69
CA LYS A 217 21.66 16.39 -13.88
C LYS A 217 22.26 17.10 -12.67
N LEU A 218 21.82 16.74 -11.47
CA LEU A 218 22.32 17.34 -10.24
C LEU A 218 23.79 16.96 -9.98
N ARG A 219 24.18 15.75 -10.38
CA ARG A 219 25.57 15.30 -10.26
C ARG A 219 26.57 16.06 -11.11
N GLU A 220 26.15 16.73 -12.18
CA GLU A 220 27.01 17.64 -12.95
C GLU A 220 27.59 18.77 -12.06
N LYS A 221 26.86 19.13 -10.97
CA LYS A 221 27.27 20.17 -10.01
C LYS A 221 27.76 19.60 -8.68
N ASN A 222 27.35 18.39 -8.33
CA ASN A 222 27.72 17.73 -7.07
C ASN A 222 27.95 16.24 -7.32
N ASP A 223 29.18 15.85 -7.58
CA ASP A 223 29.60 14.47 -7.89
C ASP A 223 29.46 13.50 -6.72
N LYS A 224 29.31 14.00 -5.47
CA LYS A 224 29.08 13.19 -4.29
C LYS A 224 27.62 12.75 -4.11
N LEU A 225 26.67 13.34 -4.86
CA LEU A 225 25.27 12.96 -4.79
C LEU A 225 25.09 11.46 -5.14
N ARG A 226 24.45 10.71 -4.24
CA ARG A 226 24.15 9.29 -4.43
C ARG A 226 22.65 9.05 -4.60
N LEU A 227 22.32 7.96 -5.28
CA LEU A 227 20.97 7.46 -5.42
C LEU A 227 20.88 6.04 -4.87
N ARG A 228 19.96 5.78 -3.96
CA ARG A 228 19.61 4.44 -3.49
C ARG A 228 18.28 4.03 -4.07
N ILE A 229 18.21 2.85 -4.68
CA ILE A 229 16.99 2.29 -5.25
C ILE A 229 16.72 0.95 -4.57
N VAL A 230 15.62 0.90 -3.81
CA VAL A 230 15.16 -0.30 -3.12
C VAL A 230 13.90 -0.81 -3.80
N GLY A 231 13.97 -1.98 -4.44
CA GLY A 231 12.80 -2.55 -5.09
C GLY A 231 13.06 -3.60 -6.14
N ARG A 232 11.97 -4.30 -6.49
CA ARG A 232 11.91 -5.25 -7.60
C ARG A 232 10.79 -4.86 -8.55
N GLY A 233 10.92 -5.25 -9.81
CA GLY A 233 9.87 -5.03 -10.80
C GLY A 233 10.36 -5.30 -12.22
N PRO A 234 9.41 -5.30 -13.17
CA PRO A 234 9.68 -5.71 -14.54
C PRO A 234 10.67 -4.80 -15.30
N ILE A 235 10.80 -3.53 -14.87
CA ILE A 235 11.68 -2.57 -15.54
C ILE A 235 13.07 -2.45 -14.91
N LYS A 236 13.44 -3.32 -13.93
CA LYS A 236 14.75 -3.23 -13.25
C LYS A 236 15.91 -3.22 -14.24
N GLY A 237 15.95 -4.16 -15.20
CA GLY A 237 17.01 -4.25 -16.19
C GLY A 237 17.09 -3.00 -17.09
N GLU A 238 15.95 -2.40 -17.45
CA GLU A 238 15.91 -1.14 -18.20
C GLU A 238 16.52 0.02 -17.40
N LEU A 239 16.23 0.08 -16.09
CA LEU A 239 16.77 1.11 -15.19
C LEU A 239 18.29 0.91 -14.97
N GLU A 240 18.77 -0.32 -14.86
CA GLU A 240 20.20 -0.62 -14.77
C GLU A 240 20.94 -0.18 -16.05
N GLN A 241 20.39 -0.46 -17.24
CA GLN A 241 20.93 0.05 -18.50
C GLN A 241 20.90 1.59 -18.56
N LEU A 242 19.83 2.21 -18.08
CA LEU A 242 19.72 3.66 -18.02
C LEU A 242 20.80 4.25 -17.10
N SER A 243 21.17 3.60 -16.00
CA SER A 243 22.23 4.09 -15.12
C SER A 243 23.59 4.16 -15.83
N HIS A 244 23.89 3.19 -16.71
CA HIS A 244 25.09 3.23 -17.56
C HIS A 244 25.03 4.41 -18.54
N THR A 245 23.91 4.59 -19.22
CA THR A 245 23.72 5.68 -20.20
C THR A 245 23.86 7.06 -19.58
N LEU A 246 23.42 7.21 -18.33
CA LEU A 246 23.46 8.47 -17.59
C LEU A 246 24.78 8.70 -16.82
N GLY A 247 25.76 7.80 -16.91
CA GLY A 247 27.02 7.91 -16.17
C GLY A 247 26.86 7.78 -14.65
N LEU A 248 25.82 7.10 -14.19
CA LEU A 248 25.50 6.89 -12.77
C LEU A 248 26.14 5.63 -12.16
N VAL A 249 26.96 4.91 -12.93
CA VAL A 249 27.67 3.70 -12.46
C VAL A 249 28.52 4.05 -11.24
N GLY A 250 28.38 3.28 -10.16
CA GLY A 250 29.07 3.54 -8.89
C GLY A 250 28.43 4.63 -7.99
N SER A 251 27.41 5.33 -8.52
CA SER A 251 26.66 6.34 -7.77
C SER A 251 25.24 5.91 -7.42
N VAL A 252 24.80 4.75 -7.93
CA VAL A 252 23.53 4.13 -7.61
C VAL A 252 23.76 2.85 -6.82
N ASP A 253 23.15 2.78 -5.62
CA ASP A 253 23.11 1.58 -4.81
C ASP A 253 21.79 0.86 -5.05
N TRP A 254 21.86 -0.39 -5.53
CA TRP A 254 20.71 -1.20 -5.86
C TRP A 254 20.43 -2.23 -4.76
N TYR A 255 19.21 -2.21 -4.25
CA TYR A 255 18.72 -3.21 -3.30
C TYR A 255 17.45 -3.84 -3.86
N ASP A 256 17.35 -5.17 -3.82
CA ASP A 256 16.17 -5.86 -4.33
C ASP A 256 14.97 -5.68 -3.39
N ARG A 257 15.09 -6.21 -2.21
CA ARG A 257 14.10 -6.13 -1.15
C ARG A 257 14.82 -6.10 0.19
N LEU A 258 14.43 -5.16 1.02
CA LEU A 258 14.95 -5.07 2.37
C LEU A 258 13.83 -5.32 3.39
N PRO A 259 14.11 -6.01 4.49
CA PRO A 259 13.23 -6.01 5.65
C PRO A 259 13.15 -4.60 6.23
N GLN A 260 12.10 -4.33 7.00
CA GLN A 260 11.91 -3.02 7.62
C GLN A 260 13.10 -2.61 8.52
N SER A 261 13.71 -3.58 9.18
CA SER A 261 14.92 -3.35 10.02
C SER A 261 16.12 -2.77 9.26
N GLU A 262 16.19 -2.98 7.95
CA GLU A 262 17.24 -2.44 7.08
C GLU A 262 16.76 -1.22 6.27
N LEU A 263 15.48 -1.21 5.87
CA LEU A 263 14.90 -0.13 5.09
C LEU A 263 14.77 1.17 5.91
N PHE A 264 14.33 1.09 7.15
CA PHE A 264 14.13 2.27 7.99
C PHE A 264 15.43 3.04 8.31
N PRO A 265 16.56 2.38 8.59
CA PRO A 265 17.86 3.07 8.64
C PRO A 265 18.24 3.76 7.32
N LEU A 266 17.87 3.20 6.16
CA LEU A 266 18.12 3.89 4.88
C LEU A 266 17.28 5.17 4.74
N TYR A 267 16.01 5.17 5.19
CA TYR A 267 15.26 6.43 5.28
C TYR A 267 15.96 7.43 6.18
N ALA A 268 16.35 7.02 7.39
CA ALA A 268 16.97 7.89 8.40
C ALA A 268 18.31 8.48 7.95
N SER A 269 19.02 7.83 7.04
CA SER A 269 20.31 8.23 6.48
C SER A 269 20.25 8.76 5.05
N SER A 270 19.08 9.19 4.59
CA SER A 270 18.89 9.80 3.27
C SER A 270 18.60 11.30 3.41
N THR A 271 19.06 12.10 2.46
CA THR A 271 18.75 13.53 2.39
C THR A 271 17.28 13.73 2.05
N ALA A 272 16.75 12.93 1.12
CA ALA A 272 15.34 12.91 0.78
C ALA A 272 14.91 11.54 0.27
N VAL A 273 13.62 11.25 0.48
CA VAL A 273 12.90 10.16 -0.18
C VAL A 273 12.09 10.74 -1.33
N VAL A 274 12.15 10.11 -2.51
CA VAL A 274 11.43 10.58 -3.70
C VAL A 274 10.46 9.51 -4.18
N LEU A 275 9.17 9.87 -4.30
CA LEU A 275 8.13 9.03 -4.90
C LEU A 275 7.38 9.80 -5.98
N ALA A 276 7.82 9.68 -7.23
CA ALA A 276 7.31 10.40 -8.39
C ALA A 276 6.18 9.65 -9.13
N SER A 277 5.41 8.83 -8.42
CA SER A 277 4.39 7.96 -8.98
C SER A 277 3.25 8.75 -9.64
N GLU A 278 2.78 8.31 -10.80
CA GLU A 278 1.60 8.90 -11.46
C GLU A 278 0.32 8.73 -10.63
N TYR A 279 0.25 7.66 -9.87
CA TYR A 279 -0.86 7.38 -8.95
C TYR A 279 -0.43 6.45 -7.81
N GLU A 280 -1.04 6.65 -6.66
CA GLU A 280 -0.96 5.79 -5.47
C GLU A 280 -2.32 5.70 -4.81
N ASN A 281 -2.57 4.59 -4.14
CA ASN A 281 -3.77 4.49 -3.30
C ASN A 281 -3.53 5.05 -1.89
N TRP A 282 -2.26 4.93 -1.41
CA TRP A 282 -1.83 5.53 -0.14
C TRP A 282 -0.39 6.06 -0.21
N GLY A 283 0.58 5.24 -0.54
CA GLY A 283 2.00 5.58 -0.49
C GLY A 283 2.64 5.21 0.85
N ASN A 284 2.66 3.92 1.18
CA ASN A 284 3.27 3.43 2.44
C ASN A 284 4.69 3.94 2.65
N THR A 285 5.52 3.93 1.59
CA THR A 285 6.88 4.48 1.59
C THR A 285 6.92 5.94 2.06
N VAL A 286 5.97 6.76 1.59
CA VAL A 286 5.86 8.18 1.97
C VAL A 286 5.49 8.30 3.44
N ALA A 287 4.48 7.55 3.90
CA ALA A 287 4.07 7.57 5.31
C ALA A 287 5.19 7.11 6.25
N GLU A 288 5.94 6.06 5.87
CA GLU A 288 7.10 5.58 6.62
C GLU A 288 8.23 6.61 6.65
N ALA A 289 8.57 7.22 5.51
CA ALA A 289 9.59 8.26 5.41
C ALA A 289 9.26 9.48 6.27
N ILE A 290 8.01 9.96 6.20
CA ILE A 290 7.50 11.03 7.05
C ILE A 290 7.56 10.61 8.53
N GLY A 291 7.22 9.37 8.84
CA GLY A 291 7.31 8.81 10.18
C GLY A 291 8.73 8.86 10.76
N VAL A 292 9.75 8.64 9.94
CA VAL A 292 11.17 8.77 10.31
C VAL A 292 11.58 10.24 10.43
N GLY A 293 10.91 11.15 9.72
CA GLY A 293 11.20 12.58 9.67
C GLY A 293 12.14 13.00 8.54
N VAL A 294 12.38 12.13 7.55
CA VAL A 294 13.17 12.46 6.37
C VAL A 294 12.38 13.36 5.40
N PRO A 295 12.97 14.38 4.79
CA PRO A 295 12.32 15.14 3.72
C PRO A 295 11.80 14.21 2.62
N THR A 296 10.55 14.44 2.21
CA THR A 296 9.89 13.54 1.26
C THR A 296 9.35 14.34 0.09
N ILE A 297 9.77 13.99 -1.14
CA ILE A 297 9.37 14.67 -2.38
C ILE A 297 8.40 13.75 -3.11
N VAL A 298 7.22 14.24 -3.45
CA VAL A 298 6.17 13.42 -4.06
C VAL A 298 5.56 14.10 -5.29
N ALA A 299 5.07 13.28 -6.24
CA ALA A 299 4.18 13.79 -7.26
C ALA A 299 2.88 14.30 -6.61
N ASN A 300 2.48 15.54 -6.90
CA ASN A 300 1.25 16.13 -6.36
C ASN A 300 0.02 15.57 -7.07
N THR A 301 -0.28 14.31 -6.82
CA THR A 301 -1.38 13.58 -7.47
C THR A 301 -1.90 12.45 -6.58
N SER A 302 -3.15 12.01 -6.83
CA SER A 302 -3.80 10.90 -6.14
C SER A 302 -3.75 11.06 -4.61
N SER A 303 -3.50 10.00 -3.86
CA SER A 303 -3.35 10.07 -2.40
C SER A 303 -2.07 10.78 -1.94
N LEU A 304 -1.06 10.90 -2.81
CA LEU A 304 0.18 11.62 -2.47
C LEU A 304 -0.06 13.12 -2.23
N ALA A 305 -1.05 13.69 -2.94
CA ALA A 305 -1.46 15.08 -2.73
C ALA A 305 -1.95 15.35 -1.29
N GLU A 306 -2.45 14.33 -0.60
CA GLU A 306 -2.92 14.48 0.77
C GLU A 306 -1.78 14.80 1.74
N PHE A 307 -0.58 14.22 1.53
CA PHE A 307 0.61 14.55 2.32
C PHE A 307 1.13 15.96 2.02
N VAL A 308 0.93 16.44 0.78
CA VAL A 308 1.26 17.82 0.41
C VAL A 308 0.30 18.82 1.07
N GLU A 309 -1.00 18.55 1.02
CA GLU A 309 -2.05 19.36 1.66
C GLU A 309 -1.82 19.52 3.18
N GLU A 310 -1.29 18.49 3.84
CA GLU A 310 -0.93 18.50 5.25
C GLU A 310 0.46 19.12 5.53
N GLY A 311 1.16 19.60 4.51
CA GLY A 311 2.51 20.18 4.65
C GLY A 311 3.61 19.18 5.01
N LEU A 312 3.36 17.87 4.82
CA LEU A 312 4.28 16.79 5.20
C LEU A 312 5.25 16.39 4.10
N ALA A 313 4.98 16.79 2.86
CA ALA A 313 5.77 16.43 1.69
C ALA A 313 5.94 17.61 0.73
N VAL A 314 7.04 17.60 -0.01
CA VAL A 314 7.39 18.59 -1.03
C VAL A 314 6.75 18.19 -2.37
N PRO A 315 5.90 19.03 -2.99
CA PRO A 315 5.21 18.70 -4.23
C PRO A 315 6.09 18.83 -5.46
N VAL A 316 5.89 17.91 -6.40
CA VAL A 316 6.26 18.06 -7.81
C VAL A 316 4.97 18.02 -8.63
N GLU A 317 4.69 19.13 -9.34
CA GLU A 317 3.44 19.27 -10.08
C GLU A 317 3.42 18.44 -11.37
N PRO A 318 2.34 17.70 -11.67
CA PRO A 318 2.17 17.03 -12.94
C PRO A 318 2.11 18.03 -14.13
N PRO A 319 2.54 17.64 -15.33
CA PRO A 319 3.20 16.36 -15.65
C PRO A 319 4.58 16.29 -15.02
N ILE A 320 4.91 15.11 -14.47
CA ILE A 320 6.23 14.88 -13.85
C ILE A 320 7.27 14.75 -14.94
N ASP A 321 8.35 15.51 -14.81
CA ASP A 321 9.55 15.42 -15.67
C ASP A 321 10.83 15.53 -14.82
N ASP A 322 11.95 15.25 -15.46
CA ASP A 322 13.27 15.23 -14.83
C ASP A 322 13.75 16.63 -14.40
N LEU A 323 13.33 17.69 -15.10
CA LEU A 323 13.71 19.08 -14.75
C LEU A 323 13.02 19.54 -13.46
N LYS A 324 11.71 19.32 -13.37
CA LYS A 324 10.94 19.62 -12.16
C LYS A 324 11.45 18.83 -10.95
N LEU A 325 11.74 17.54 -11.16
CA LEU A 325 12.32 16.68 -10.13
C LEU A 325 13.70 17.20 -9.70
N ALA A 326 14.59 17.53 -10.65
CA ALA A 326 15.90 18.04 -10.34
C ALA A 326 15.81 19.37 -9.56
N ALA A 327 14.90 20.28 -9.94
CA ALA A 327 14.71 21.53 -9.21
C ALA A 327 14.29 21.27 -7.75
N LYS A 328 13.29 20.40 -7.51
CA LYS A 328 12.81 20.11 -6.15
C LYS A 328 13.81 19.31 -5.32
N ILE A 329 14.52 18.36 -5.93
CA ILE A 329 15.59 17.63 -5.25
C ILE A 329 16.72 18.58 -4.87
N GLY A 330 17.10 19.52 -5.77
CA GLY A 330 18.10 20.53 -5.49
C GLY A 330 17.71 21.43 -4.32
N GLU A 331 16.49 21.99 -4.31
CA GLU A 331 15.96 22.80 -3.19
C GLU A 331 16.07 22.06 -1.84
N VAL A 332 15.76 20.75 -1.83
CA VAL A 332 15.82 19.95 -0.61
C VAL A 332 17.25 19.62 -0.21
N ILE A 333 18.17 19.42 -1.15
CA ILE A 333 19.61 19.20 -0.88
C ILE A 333 20.24 20.46 -0.28
N ASP A 334 19.85 21.64 -0.74
CA ASP A 334 20.40 22.91 -0.27
C ASP A 334 20.04 23.21 1.20
N ASP A 335 18.85 22.81 1.66
CA ASP A 335 18.43 22.96 3.06
C ASP A 335 17.44 21.83 3.46
N PRO A 336 17.94 20.62 3.74
CA PRO A 336 17.09 19.49 4.06
C PRO A 336 16.27 19.66 5.36
N LYS A 337 16.81 20.43 6.32
CA LYS A 337 16.12 20.66 7.61
C LYS A 337 14.83 21.43 7.46
N LYS A 338 14.78 22.36 6.52
CA LYS A 338 13.59 23.16 6.20
C LYS A 338 12.42 22.27 5.75
N PHE A 339 12.70 21.17 5.07
CA PHE A 339 11.69 20.27 4.49
C PHE A 339 11.44 19.03 5.32
N SER A 340 12.13 18.87 6.47
CA SER A 340 11.93 17.72 7.35
C SER A 340 10.59 17.83 8.08
N PRO A 341 9.71 16.80 7.99
CA PRO A 341 8.45 16.75 8.74
C PRO A 341 8.65 16.34 10.20
N LYS A 342 9.88 16.42 10.72
CA LYS A 342 10.22 16.01 12.09
C LYS A 342 9.37 16.77 13.12
N GLY A 343 8.70 16.03 13.99
CA GLY A 343 7.85 16.60 15.05
C GLY A 343 6.44 16.98 14.61
N MET A 344 6.14 16.98 13.32
CA MET A 344 4.78 17.25 12.83
C MET A 344 3.82 16.10 13.20
N ARG A 345 2.62 16.46 13.64
CA ARG A 345 1.52 15.53 13.88
C ARG A 345 0.50 15.68 12.77
N SER A 346 0.04 14.57 12.23
CA SER A 346 -1.01 14.56 11.21
C SER A 346 -1.89 13.33 11.39
N PRO A 347 -3.19 13.43 11.13
CA PRO A 347 -4.10 12.30 11.12
C PRO A 347 -3.77 11.27 10.03
N LEU A 348 -2.92 11.63 9.07
CA LEU A 348 -2.44 10.72 8.04
C LEU A 348 -1.36 9.74 8.55
N ILE A 349 -0.64 10.09 9.63
CA ILE A 349 0.48 9.31 10.16
C ILE A 349 0.07 8.68 11.49
N ILE A 350 -0.61 7.56 11.39
CA ILE A 350 -1.07 6.75 12.52
C ILE A 350 -0.27 5.45 12.64
N SER A 351 -0.30 4.83 13.81
CA SER A 351 0.26 3.49 13.98
C SER A 351 -0.66 2.41 13.42
N TRP A 352 -0.11 1.23 13.13
CA TRP A 352 -0.94 0.06 12.78
C TRP A 352 -1.87 -0.35 13.92
N ASP A 353 -1.54 -0.06 15.17
CA ASP A 353 -2.40 -0.33 16.32
C ASP A 353 -3.64 0.59 16.29
N GLU A 354 -3.45 1.88 16.04
CA GLU A 354 -4.54 2.84 15.83
C GLU A 354 -5.41 2.51 14.62
N ALA A 355 -4.78 2.11 13.49
CA ALA A 355 -5.52 1.69 12.30
C ALA A 355 -6.40 0.45 12.58
N ALA A 356 -5.87 -0.53 13.32
CA ALA A 356 -6.61 -1.72 13.72
C ALA A 356 -7.74 -1.38 14.70
N GLU A 357 -7.49 -0.52 15.68
CA GLU A 357 -8.51 -0.06 16.63
C GLU A 357 -9.68 0.63 15.91
N LYS A 358 -9.39 1.62 15.04
CA LYS A 358 -10.41 2.29 14.22
C LYS A 358 -11.15 1.32 13.32
N THR A 359 -10.48 0.27 12.82
CA THR A 359 -11.09 -0.75 11.97
C THR A 359 -12.02 -1.68 12.75
N PHE A 360 -11.59 -2.19 13.89
CA PHE A 360 -12.25 -3.31 14.57
C PHE A 360 -13.06 -2.94 15.81
N ALA A 361 -12.72 -1.87 16.53
CA ALA A 361 -13.50 -1.48 17.72
C ALA A 361 -14.99 -1.22 17.40
N PRO A 362 -15.37 -0.56 16.29
CA PRO A 362 -16.78 -0.39 15.94
C PRO A 362 -17.52 -1.70 15.63
N CYS A 363 -16.82 -2.79 15.27
CA CYS A 363 -17.45 -4.09 15.02
C CYS A 363 -18.06 -4.68 16.30
N MET A 364 -17.55 -4.29 17.46
CA MET A 364 -18.06 -4.76 18.76
C MET A 364 -19.52 -4.35 18.99
N SER A 365 -19.99 -3.27 18.39
CA SER A 365 -21.37 -2.82 18.45
C SER A 365 -22.29 -3.44 17.40
N LEU A 366 -21.75 -3.92 16.27
CA LEU A 366 -22.52 -4.46 15.15
C LEU A 366 -23.15 -5.83 15.42
N VAL A 367 -22.68 -6.55 16.44
CA VAL A 367 -23.17 -7.92 16.77
C VAL A 367 -24.18 -7.90 17.91
N ASN A 368 -24.34 -6.76 18.60
CA ASN A 368 -25.31 -6.57 19.68
C ASN A 368 -26.61 -5.91 19.21
N SER A 369 -26.73 -5.58 17.92
CA SER A 369 -27.92 -5.08 17.25
C SER A 369 -28.54 -6.15 16.33
#